data_7a724f3fb8624d33e5af86d9dd929539
#
_entry.id   7a724f3fb8624d33e5af86d9dd929539
#
_cell.length_a   1.000
_cell.length_b   1.000
_cell.length_c   1.000
_cell.angle_alpha   90.00
_cell.angle_beta   90.00
_cell.angle_gamma   90.00
#
_symmetry.space_group_name_H-M   'P 1'
#
loop_
_entity.id
_entity.type
_entity.pdbx_description
1 polymer ?
#
loop_
_entity_poly.entity_id
_entity_poly.type
_entity_poly.pdbx_seq_one_letter_code
_entity_poly.pdbx_strand_id
1 'polypeptide(L)'
;LPGQLLGSQNDMATIRLEGGYLRTALGCDIINQKQHFMGHYNHLDTINAINTYGSIPAFIEKENIQDGIIYNCVKNNVPFVLNGSIRDDGPLPEVLENNYVGQDTIRSHIRKATTVIGMATVLHTIASGNMTPTYRVLGDGTIRPVYFYMVDTSEFAANKLGDRGSLAAKGIVTNVQDFMRNLSTGLGL
;
A
#
# COMPACT_ATOMS: atom_id res chain seq x y z
N LEU A 1 -9.73 -15.14 2.50
CA LEU A 1 -8.56 -14.71 3.27
C LEU A 1 -8.58 -13.18 3.31
N PRO A 2 -8.39 -12.56 4.47
CA PRO A 2 -8.30 -11.11 4.52
C PRO A 2 -7.19 -10.61 3.59
N GLY A 3 -7.43 -9.50 2.93
CA GLY A 3 -6.43 -8.82 2.11
C GLY A 3 -5.20 -8.46 2.95
N GLN A 4 -4.14 -8.08 2.30
CA GLN A 4 -2.92 -7.61 2.94
C GLN A 4 -2.46 -6.32 2.28
N LEU A 5 -2.20 -5.31 3.09
CA LEU A 5 -1.61 -4.07 2.64
C LEU A 5 -0.08 -4.14 2.77
N LEU A 6 0.59 -3.81 1.68
CA LEU A 6 2.04 -3.62 1.64
C LEU A 6 2.26 -2.17 1.21
N GLY A 7 2.99 -1.42 1.99
CA GLY A 7 3.20 -0.02 1.71
C GLY A 7 4.52 0.51 2.28
N SER A 8 4.78 1.76 2.00
CA SER A 8 5.89 2.51 2.59
C SER A 8 5.41 3.34 3.78
N GLN A 9 6.34 3.85 4.57
CA GLN A 9 6.01 4.74 5.69
C GLN A 9 5.28 6.02 5.25
N ASN A 10 5.37 6.43 3.99
CA ASN A 10 4.64 7.59 3.48
C ASN A 10 3.13 7.39 3.53
N ASP A 11 2.68 6.13 3.45
CA ASP A 11 1.26 5.80 3.54
C ASP A 11 0.70 6.11 4.93
N MET A 12 1.56 6.18 5.95
CA MET A 12 1.17 6.49 7.31
C MET A 12 0.75 7.95 7.51
N ALA A 13 1.24 8.87 6.67
CA ALA A 13 0.83 10.26 6.73
C ALA A 13 -0.66 10.46 6.44
N THR A 14 -1.25 9.57 5.64
CA THR A 14 -2.67 9.63 5.27
C THR A 14 -3.61 9.28 6.42
N ILE A 15 -3.16 8.55 7.44
CA ILE A 15 -3.98 8.20 8.61
C ILE A 15 -4.47 9.46 9.32
N ARG A 16 -3.57 10.43 9.51
CA ARG A 16 -3.90 11.66 10.24
C ARG A 16 -4.75 12.63 9.42
N LEU A 17 -4.70 12.53 8.12
CA LEU A 17 -5.49 13.36 7.21
C LEU A 17 -6.99 13.08 7.32
N GLU A 18 -7.35 11.84 7.52
CA GLU A 18 -8.74 11.39 7.59
C GLU A 18 -9.35 11.62 8.97
N GLY A 19 -8.52 11.73 10.01
CA GLY A 19 -8.94 12.03 11.37
C GLY A 19 -9.30 13.50 11.66
N GLY A 20 -9.45 14.35 10.65
CA GLY A 20 -9.87 15.74 10.80
C GLY A 20 -8.75 16.73 11.08
N TYR A 21 -7.51 16.31 11.06
CA TYR A 21 -6.39 17.21 11.28
C TYR A 21 -5.96 17.80 9.98
N LEU A 22 -5.44 17.91 9.15
CA LEU A 22 -5.06 18.65 7.98
C LEU A 22 -5.14 17.76 6.73
N ARG A 23 -5.87 18.17 5.75
CA ARG A 23 -6.05 17.47 4.46
C ARG A 23 -4.80 17.59 3.58
N THR A 24 -3.65 17.12 4.10
CA THR A 24 -2.40 17.21 3.35
C THR A 24 -1.72 15.83 3.26
N ALA A 25 -1.21 15.52 2.10
CA ALA A 25 -0.34 14.38 1.84
C ALA A 25 0.94 14.89 1.17
N LEU A 26 2.10 14.51 1.69
CA LEU A 26 3.42 14.93 1.18
C LEU A 26 3.53 16.46 0.97
N GLY A 27 2.92 17.24 1.87
CA GLY A 27 2.94 18.68 1.81
C GLY A 27 1.88 19.33 0.94
N CYS A 28 1.02 18.55 0.28
CA CYS A 28 -0.04 19.06 -0.59
C CYS A 28 -1.43 18.80 0.01
N ASP A 29 -2.34 19.76 -0.15
CA ASP A 29 -3.74 19.56 0.17
C ASP A 29 -4.35 18.51 -0.77
N ILE A 30 -5.01 17.48 -0.21
CA ILE A 30 -5.54 16.36 -1.00
C ILE A 30 -6.72 16.74 -1.91
N ILE A 31 -7.44 17.82 -1.61
CA ILE A 31 -8.60 18.23 -2.39
C ILE A 31 -8.18 19.06 -3.61
N ASN A 32 -7.35 20.06 -3.37
CA ASN A 32 -6.98 21.02 -4.44
C ASN A 32 -5.58 20.76 -5.02
N GLN A 33 -4.83 19.81 -4.45
CA GLN A 33 -3.48 19.40 -4.87
C GLN A 33 -2.44 20.55 -4.85
N LYS A 34 -2.72 21.62 -4.13
CA LYS A 34 -1.79 22.74 -3.97
C LYS A 34 -0.93 22.51 -2.74
N GLN A 35 0.30 23.03 -2.79
CA GLN A 35 1.19 23.00 -1.65
C GLN A 35 0.53 23.68 -0.43
N HIS A 36 0.53 22.98 0.69
CA HIS A 36 -0.01 23.50 1.94
C HIS A 36 1.12 24.08 2.79
N PHE A 37 0.87 25.20 3.41
CA PHE A 37 1.86 25.94 4.20
C PHE A 37 2.52 25.08 5.30
N MET A 38 1.77 24.22 5.97
CA MET A 38 2.24 23.34 7.05
C MET A 38 2.29 21.85 6.66
N GLY A 39 2.27 21.54 5.35
CA GLY A 39 2.12 20.16 4.90
C GLY A 39 3.23 19.22 5.35
N HIS A 40 4.48 19.67 5.34
CA HIS A 40 5.63 18.87 5.80
C HIS A 40 5.57 18.57 7.30
N TYR A 41 5.09 19.50 8.10
CA TYR A 41 4.96 19.29 9.54
C TYR A 41 3.92 18.22 9.88
N ASN A 42 2.84 18.10 9.10
CA ASN A 42 1.84 17.07 9.33
C ASN A 42 2.42 15.66 9.17
N HIS A 43 3.26 15.46 8.17
CA HIS A 43 3.97 14.21 7.97
C HIS A 43 4.91 13.91 9.14
N LEU A 44 5.73 14.89 9.51
CA LEU A 44 6.69 14.78 10.61
C LEU A 44 5.98 14.57 11.96
N ASP A 45 4.92 15.32 12.23
CA ASP A 45 4.14 15.18 13.46
C ASP A 45 3.49 13.80 13.58
N THR A 46 3.01 13.25 12.47
CA THR A 46 2.46 11.89 12.45
C THR A 46 3.52 10.85 12.79
N ILE A 47 4.70 10.94 12.18
CA ILE A 47 5.84 10.07 12.49
C ILE A 47 6.23 10.17 13.97
N ASN A 48 6.37 11.40 14.48
CA ASN A 48 6.74 11.65 15.86
C ASN A 48 5.69 11.12 16.84
N ALA A 49 4.42 11.27 16.54
CA ALA A 49 3.33 10.72 17.35
C ALA A 49 3.36 9.20 17.40
N ILE A 50 3.53 8.53 16.25
CA ILE A 50 3.63 7.07 16.18
C ILE A 50 4.84 6.58 17.00
N ASN A 51 6.00 7.22 16.84
CA ASN A 51 7.19 6.88 17.62
C ASN A 51 7.01 7.09 19.13
N THR A 52 6.30 8.16 19.51
CA THR A 52 6.00 8.45 20.93
C THR A 52 5.11 7.37 21.54
N TYR A 53 4.13 6.88 20.80
CA TYR A 53 3.23 5.81 21.26
C TYR A 53 3.83 4.40 21.08
N GLY A 54 4.92 4.28 20.34
CA GLY A 54 5.69 3.05 20.16
C GLY A 54 5.11 2.04 19.18
N SER A 55 3.89 2.23 18.69
CA SER A 55 3.28 1.37 17.66
C SER A 55 2.13 2.07 16.93
N ILE A 56 1.82 1.61 15.72
CA ILE A 56 0.72 2.11 14.90
C ILE A 56 -0.64 1.85 15.58
N PRO A 57 -0.95 0.66 16.11
CA PRO A 57 -2.19 0.44 16.82
C PRO A 57 -2.38 1.36 18.03
N ALA A 58 -1.31 1.57 18.83
CA ALA A 58 -1.38 2.50 19.96
C ALA A 58 -1.60 3.95 19.52
N PHE A 59 -0.99 4.37 18.41
CA PHE A 59 -1.23 5.69 17.81
C PHE A 59 -2.70 5.85 17.41
N ILE A 60 -3.27 4.87 16.71
CA ILE A 60 -4.68 4.88 16.27
C ILE A 60 -5.63 5.04 17.45
N GLU A 61 -5.39 4.27 18.52
CA GLU A 61 -6.21 4.33 19.73
C GLU A 61 -6.09 5.67 20.45
N LYS A 62 -4.87 6.14 20.71
CA LYS A 62 -4.59 7.35 21.49
C LYS A 62 -5.00 8.65 20.78
N GLU A 63 -4.82 8.70 19.47
CA GLU A 63 -5.25 9.85 18.64
C GLU A 63 -6.71 9.74 18.19
N ASN A 64 -7.42 8.68 18.62
CA ASN A 64 -8.82 8.42 18.26
C ASN A 64 -9.05 8.49 16.75
N ILE A 65 -8.18 7.84 15.97
CA ILE A 65 -8.31 7.73 14.52
C ILE A 65 -9.51 6.83 14.20
N GLN A 66 -10.43 7.28 13.35
CA GLN A 66 -11.70 6.59 13.10
C GLN A 66 -11.89 6.16 11.65
N ASP A 67 -10.96 6.51 10.77
CA ASP A 67 -11.03 6.18 9.36
C ASP A 67 -9.64 6.00 8.75
N GLY A 68 -9.58 5.54 7.50
CA GLY A 68 -8.36 5.37 6.73
C GLY A 68 -7.95 3.91 6.52
N ILE A 69 -7.02 3.73 5.59
CA ILE A 69 -6.58 2.40 5.17
C ILE A 69 -5.97 1.64 6.35
N ILE A 70 -5.02 2.24 7.05
CA ILE A 70 -4.33 1.58 8.16
C ILE A 70 -5.25 1.38 9.37
N TYR A 71 -6.10 2.37 9.68
CA TYR A 71 -7.15 2.19 10.68
C TYR A 71 -8.00 0.96 10.40
N ASN A 72 -8.49 0.82 9.16
CA ASN A 72 -9.30 -0.33 8.77
C ASN A 72 -8.50 -1.65 8.79
N CYS A 73 -7.22 -1.63 8.46
CA CYS A 73 -6.36 -2.81 8.61
C CYS A 73 -6.26 -3.23 10.08
N VAL A 74 -5.98 -2.29 10.99
CA VAL A 74 -5.88 -2.58 12.44
C VAL A 74 -7.22 -3.05 12.99
N LYS A 75 -8.31 -2.34 12.71
CA LYS A 75 -9.66 -2.66 13.18
C LYS A 75 -10.15 -4.04 12.74
N ASN A 76 -9.83 -4.44 11.52
CA ASN A 76 -10.30 -5.69 10.94
C ASN A 76 -9.25 -6.82 10.98
N ASN A 77 -8.12 -6.60 11.68
CA ASN A 77 -7.02 -7.56 11.75
C ASN A 77 -6.50 -7.98 10.36
N VAL A 78 -6.46 -7.04 9.42
CA VAL A 78 -5.85 -7.24 8.11
C VAL A 78 -4.34 -7.07 8.27
N PRO A 79 -3.54 -8.11 7.99
CA PRO A 79 -2.09 -7.99 8.08
C PRO A 79 -1.57 -6.95 7.11
N PHE A 80 -0.63 -6.12 7.57
CA PHE A 80 0.09 -5.19 6.70
C PHE A 80 1.58 -5.23 7.02
N VAL A 81 2.40 -4.90 6.03
CA VAL A 81 3.86 -4.81 6.16
C VAL A 81 4.29 -3.49 5.59
N LEU A 82 5.02 -2.73 6.39
CA LEU A 82 5.66 -1.50 5.96
C LEU A 82 7.14 -1.79 5.67
N ASN A 83 7.59 -1.40 4.51
CA ASN A 83 8.98 -1.55 4.11
C ASN A 83 9.58 -0.18 3.85
N GLY A 84 10.81 0.04 4.30
CA GLY A 84 11.58 1.23 3.98
C GLY A 84 11.79 1.36 2.47
N SER A 85 11.90 2.58 1.99
CA SER A 85 12.16 2.88 0.59
C SER A 85 13.45 3.67 0.43
N ILE A 86 13.90 3.81 -0.81
CA ILE A 86 15.09 4.63 -1.11
C ILE A 86 14.92 6.12 -0.77
N ARG A 87 13.69 6.55 -0.50
CA ARG A 87 13.37 7.93 -0.10
C ARG A 87 13.15 8.10 1.39
N ASP A 88 12.88 7.00 2.09
CA ASP A 88 12.45 7.02 3.48
C ASP A 88 13.30 6.06 4.30
N ASP A 89 13.97 6.58 5.31
CA ASP A 89 14.91 5.83 6.14
C ASP A 89 14.22 5.03 7.26
N GLY A 90 12.92 4.80 7.16
CA GLY A 90 12.18 3.94 8.06
C GLY A 90 12.08 4.41 9.51
N PRO A 91 11.71 5.68 9.79
CA PRO A 91 11.69 6.19 11.16
C PRO A 91 10.54 5.67 12.01
N LEU A 92 9.67 4.81 11.46
CA LEU A 92 8.55 4.22 12.20
C LEU A 92 8.97 2.91 12.89
N PRO A 93 8.40 2.59 14.07
CA PRO A 93 8.80 1.40 14.83
C PRO A 93 8.51 0.07 14.12
N GLU A 94 7.57 0.04 13.18
CA GLU A 94 7.12 -1.19 12.52
C GLU A 94 7.59 -1.30 11.06
N VAL A 95 8.47 -0.42 10.61
CA VAL A 95 9.04 -0.44 9.26
C VAL A 95 10.24 -1.37 9.20
N LEU A 96 10.26 -2.23 8.19
CA LEU A 96 11.42 -3.08 7.89
C LEU A 96 12.49 -2.25 7.18
N GLU A 97 13.57 -1.95 7.89
CA GLU A 97 14.68 -1.15 7.37
C GLU A 97 15.61 -1.95 6.46
N ASN A 98 15.80 -3.23 6.75
CA ASN A 98 16.64 -4.09 5.94
C ASN A 98 15.89 -4.56 4.69
N ASN A 99 16.33 -4.10 3.52
CA ASN A 99 15.70 -4.41 2.23
C ASN A 99 15.66 -5.91 1.91
N TYR A 100 16.63 -6.71 2.34
CA TYR A 100 16.59 -8.16 2.13
C TYR A 100 15.50 -8.81 2.98
N VAL A 101 15.42 -8.43 4.26
CA VAL A 101 14.34 -8.88 5.16
C VAL A 101 12.98 -8.44 4.63
N GLY A 102 12.88 -7.18 4.19
CA GLY A 102 11.67 -6.64 3.59
C GLY A 102 11.23 -7.43 2.35
N GLN A 103 12.14 -7.71 1.43
CA GLN A 103 11.85 -8.52 0.24
C GLN A 103 11.41 -9.94 0.59
N ASP A 104 12.06 -10.58 1.53
CA ASP A 104 11.68 -11.94 1.95
C ASP A 104 10.32 -11.96 2.64
N THR A 105 10.03 -10.96 3.45
CA THR A 105 8.72 -10.79 4.08
C THR A 105 7.65 -10.59 3.02
N ILE A 106 7.81 -9.66 2.09
CA ILE A 106 6.88 -9.43 0.98
C ILE A 106 6.69 -10.71 0.16
N ARG A 107 7.78 -11.40 -0.19
CA ARG A 107 7.73 -12.67 -0.93
C ARG A 107 6.93 -13.74 -0.20
N SER A 108 7.06 -13.83 1.13
CA SER A 108 6.31 -14.79 1.93
C SER A 108 4.79 -14.58 1.83
N HIS A 109 4.35 -13.33 1.73
CA HIS A 109 2.95 -12.97 1.57
C HIS A 109 2.46 -13.14 0.13
N ILE A 110 3.23 -12.67 -0.85
CA ILE A 110 2.91 -12.82 -2.27
C ILE A 110 2.76 -14.30 -2.65
N ARG A 111 3.59 -15.17 -2.09
CA ARG A 111 3.47 -16.62 -2.30
C ARG A 111 2.13 -17.22 -1.86
N LYS A 112 1.38 -16.57 -1.01
CA LYS A 112 0.05 -17.00 -0.57
C LYS A 112 -1.08 -16.32 -1.34
N ALA A 113 -0.79 -15.24 -2.06
CA ALA A 113 -1.79 -14.46 -2.76
C ALA A 113 -2.33 -15.20 -4.01
N THR A 114 -3.57 -14.97 -4.33
CA THR A 114 -4.22 -15.36 -5.58
C THR A 114 -4.29 -14.21 -6.54
N THR A 115 -4.34 -13.01 -5.96
CA THR A 115 -4.42 -11.75 -6.68
C THR A 115 -3.55 -10.74 -5.94
N VAL A 116 -2.75 -10.01 -6.70
CA VAL A 116 -1.94 -8.89 -6.22
C VAL A 116 -2.37 -7.64 -6.96
N ILE A 117 -2.60 -6.56 -6.24
CA ILE A 117 -2.97 -5.26 -6.82
C ILE A 117 -1.94 -4.24 -6.36
N GLY A 118 -1.20 -3.67 -7.31
CA GLY A 118 -0.31 -2.54 -7.09
C GLY A 118 -1.00 -1.24 -7.49
N MET A 119 -1.01 -0.26 -6.60
CA MET A 119 -1.73 1.00 -6.82
C MET A 119 -0.82 2.20 -6.58
N ALA A 120 -0.78 3.12 -7.55
CA ALA A 120 -0.14 4.44 -7.46
C ALA A 120 1.36 4.41 -7.06
N THR A 121 2.06 3.32 -7.30
CA THR A 121 3.50 3.20 -7.01
C THR A 121 4.20 2.35 -8.06
N VAL A 122 5.07 2.97 -8.85
CA VAL A 122 5.78 2.26 -9.93
C VAL A 122 6.82 1.31 -9.37
N LEU A 123 7.69 1.79 -8.48
CA LEU A 123 8.83 1.01 -7.98
C LEU A 123 8.39 -0.21 -7.17
N HIS A 124 7.51 -0.01 -6.19
CA HIS A 124 7.03 -1.11 -5.34
C HIS A 124 6.18 -2.12 -6.14
N THR A 125 5.38 -1.64 -7.08
CA THR A 125 4.57 -2.51 -7.94
C THR A 125 5.44 -3.36 -8.86
N ILE A 126 6.46 -2.79 -9.47
CA ILE A 126 7.41 -3.54 -10.30
C ILE A 126 8.18 -4.56 -9.47
N ALA A 127 8.68 -4.17 -8.29
CA ALA A 127 9.37 -5.08 -7.38
C ALA A 127 8.47 -6.25 -6.95
N SER A 128 7.24 -5.96 -6.55
CA SER A 128 6.24 -6.97 -6.17
C SER A 128 5.86 -7.86 -7.35
N GLY A 129 5.69 -7.29 -8.55
CA GLY A 129 5.41 -8.04 -9.77
C GLY A 129 6.52 -9.01 -10.14
N ASN A 130 7.79 -8.60 -9.97
CA ASN A 130 8.94 -9.48 -10.19
C ASN A 130 9.01 -10.65 -9.21
N MET A 131 8.46 -10.49 -8.02
CA MET A 131 8.39 -11.54 -7.00
C MET A 131 7.13 -12.40 -7.12
N THR A 132 6.14 -11.98 -7.91
CA THR A 132 4.86 -12.67 -8.05
C THR A 132 4.97 -13.77 -9.10
N PRO A 133 4.72 -15.04 -8.75
CA PRO A 133 4.69 -16.12 -9.73
C PRO A 133 3.46 -16.00 -10.62
N THR A 134 3.57 -16.41 -11.87
CA THR A 134 2.43 -16.41 -12.82
C THR A 134 1.36 -17.44 -12.45
N TYR A 135 1.78 -18.55 -11.82
CA TYR A 135 0.88 -19.62 -11.39
C TYR A 135 1.41 -20.31 -10.14
N ARG A 136 0.55 -21.09 -9.53
CA ARG A 136 0.89 -22.00 -8.44
C ARG A 136 0.45 -23.41 -8.74
N VAL A 137 1.25 -24.35 -8.28
CA VAL A 137 0.85 -25.76 -8.19
C VAL A 137 0.35 -26.00 -6.77
N LEU A 138 -0.89 -26.44 -6.65
CA LEU A 138 -1.51 -26.78 -5.37
C LEU A 138 -1.09 -28.19 -4.93
N GLY A 139 -1.37 -28.56 -3.69
CA GLY A 139 -0.99 -29.86 -3.14
C GLY A 139 -1.59 -31.07 -3.86
N ASP A 140 -2.71 -30.89 -4.57
CA ASP A 140 -3.35 -31.88 -5.41
C ASP A 140 -2.83 -31.91 -6.87
N GLY A 141 -1.81 -31.12 -7.18
CA GLY A 141 -1.25 -30.97 -8.53
C GLY A 141 -2.00 -29.98 -9.42
N THR A 142 -3.10 -29.39 -8.96
CA THR A 142 -3.87 -28.40 -9.74
C THR A 142 -3.05 -27.13 -9.94
N ILE A 143 -3.05 -26.60 -11.17
CA ILE A 143 -2.41 -25.33 -11.51
C ILE A 143 -3.43 -24.20 -11.38
N ARG A 144 -3.10 -23.20 -10.58
CA ARG A 144 -3.92 -22.00 -10.40
C ARG A 144 -3.14 -20.75 -10.78
N PRO A 145 -3.70 -19.87 -11.64
CA PRO A 145 -3.05 -18.61 -11.96
C PRO A 145 -2.98 -17.68 -10.73
N VAL A 146 -1.97 -16.82 -10.71
CA VAL A 146 -1.85 -15.69 -9.80
C VAL A 146 -2.00 -14.43 -10.63
N TYR A 147 -3.05 -13.68 -10.37
CA TYR A 147 -3.34 -12.45 -11.11
C TYR A 147 -2.58 -11.27 -10.50
N PHE A 148 -2.04 -10.43 -11.36
CA PHE A 148 -1.39 -9.19 -10.96
C PHE A 148 -1.99 -8.02 -11.73
N TYR A 149 -2.47 -7.03 -10.97
CA TYR A 149 -3.04 -5.80 -11.54
C TYR A 149 -2.17 -4.62 -11.11
N MET A 150 -1.80 -3.78 -12.08
CA MET A 150 -1.11 -2.52 -11.82
C MET A 150 -2.05 -1.37 -12.19
N VAL A 151 -2.41 -0.57 -11.20
CA VAL A 151 -3.34 0.56 -11.34
C VAL A 151 -2.57 1.85 -11.20
N ASP A 152 -2.55 2.64 -12.26
CA ASP A 152 -1.87 3.94 -12.29
C ASP A 152 -2.55 4.88 -13.30
N THR A 153 -2.40 6.18 -13.10
CA THR A 153 -2.85 7.19 -14.07
C THR A 153 -1.93 7.29 -15.28
N SER A 154 -0.69 6.81 -15.15
CA SER A 154 0.29 6.76 -16.22
C SER A 154 0.21 5.44 -16.98
N GLU A 155 -0.08 5.49 -18.27
CA GLU A 155 -0.06 4.33 -19.15
C GLU A 155 1.32 3.63 -19.13
N PHE A 156 2.40 4.41 -19.13
CA PHE A 156 3.76 3.89 -19.04
C PHE A 156 3.95 3.06 -17.77
N ALA A 157 3.49 3.55 -16.63
CA ALA A 157 3.57 2.84 -15.36
C ALA A 157 2.72 1.57 -15.39
N ALA A 158 1.46 1.68 -15.83
CA ALA A 158 0.53 0.55 -15.86
C ALA A 158 1.00 -0.58 -16.76
N ASN A 159 1.66 -0.28 -17.88
CA ASN A 159 2.10 -1.29 -18.86
C ASN A 159 3.48 -1.89 -18.56
N LYS A 160 4.22 -1.34 -17.60
CA LYS A 160 5.61 -1.74 -17.34
C LYS A 160 5.81 -3.23 -17.03
N LEU A 161 4.83 -3.86 -16.41
CA LEU A 161 4.86 -5.31 -16.12
C LEU A 161 4.29 -6.15 -17.25
N GLY A 162 3.41 -5.59 -18.07
CA GLY A 162 2.87 -6.26 -19.26
C GLY A 162 3.96 -6.60 -20.28
N ASP A 163 4.94 -5.73 -20.42
CA ASP A 163 6.08 -5.90 -21.33
C ASP A 163 6.97 -7.12 -21.00
N ARG A 164 6.79 -7.72 -19.83
CA ARG A 164 7.57 -8.90 -19.39
C ARG A 164 6.92 -10.24 -19.72
N GLY A 165 5.86 -10.25 -20.50
CA GLY A 165 5.26 -11.47 -21.03
C GLY A 165 4.46 -12.31 -20.01
N SER A 166 4.09 -11.75 -18.87
CA SER A 166 3.20 -12.43 -17.92
C SER A 166 1.74 -12.33 -18.38
N LEU A 167 1.15 -13.45 -18.77
CA LEU A 167 -0.26 -13.51 -19.19
C LEU A 167 -1.25 -13.12 -18.07
N ALA A 168 -0.82 -13.22 -16.82
CA ALA A 168 -1.63 -12.91 -15.65
C ALA A 168 -1.45 -11.47 -15.14
N ALA A 169 -0.54 -10.68 -15.72
CA ALA A 169 -0.33 -9.28 -15.38
C ALA A 169 -1.12 -8.35 -16.30
N LYS A 170 -1.86 -7.40 -15.72
CA LYS A 170 -2.66 -6.42 -16.46
C LYS A 170 -2.46 -5.03 -15.91
N GLY A 171 -2.18 -4.07 -16.81
CA GLY A 171 -2.22 -2.65 -16.51
C GLY A 171 -3.65 -2.11 -16.60
N ILE A 172 -4.01 -1.27 -15.66
CA ILE A 172 -5.28 -0.55 -15.62
C ILE A 172 -4.95 0.95 -15.49
N VAL A 173 -5.20 1.70 -16.56
CA VAL A 173 -4.94 3.14 -16.58
C VAL A 173 -6.16 3.87 -16.05
N THR A 174 -6.09 4.26 -14.81
CA THR A 174 -7.16 5.00 -14.14
C THR A 174 -6.66 5.62 -12.83
N ASN A 175 -7.48 6.49 -12.27
CA ASN A 175 -7.29 7.01 -10.91
C ASN A 175 -7.61 5.91 -9.87
N VAL A 176 -6.83 5.83 -8.81
CA VAL A 176 -7.01 4.80 -7.77
C VAL A 176 -8.37 4.89 -7.09
N GLN A 177 -8.88 6.09 -6.85
CA GLN A 177 -10.20 6.28 -6.22
C GLN A 177 -11.32 5.73 -7.12
N ASP A 178 -11.26 6.00 -8.42
CA ASP A 178 -12.23 5.48 -9.38
C ASP A 178 -12.12 3.96 -9.51
N PHE A 179 -10.90 3.43 -9.52
CA PHE A 179 -10.67 1.99 -9.49
C PHE A 179 -11.32 1.34 -8.26
N MET A 180 -11.06 1.88 -7.07
CA MET A 180 -11.60 1.34 -5.82
C MET A 180 -13.12 1.43 -5.75
N ARG A 181 -13.71 2.53 -6.23
CA ARG A 181 -15.18 2.67 -6.32
C ARG A 181 -15.78 1.61 -7.22
N ASN A 182 -15.23 1.42 -8.42
CA ASN A 182 -15.72 0.42 -9.36
C ASN A 182 -15.52 -1.00 -8.83
N LEU A 183 -14.40 -1.27 -8.18
CA LEU A 183 -14.13 -2.57 -7.55
C LEU A 183 -15.13 -2.85 -6.42
N SER A 184 -15.37 -1.89 -5.54
CA SER A 184 -16.35 -1.98 -4.46
C SER A 184 -17.76 -2.27 -5.01
N THR A 185 -18.20 -1.49 -6.00
CA THR A 185 -19.50 -1.71 -6.67
C THR A 185 -19.57 -3.09 -7.32
N GLY A 186 -18.53 -3.53 -8.00
CA GLY A 186 -18.47 -4.85 -8.64
C GLY A 186 -18.48 -6.02 -7.64
N LEU A 187 -18.03 -5.79 -6.42
CA LEU A 187 -18.07 -6.77 -5.33
C LEU A 187 -19.38 -6.71 -4.51
N GLY A 188 -20.25 -5.73 -4.78
CA GLY A 188 -21.49 -5.54 -4.03
C GLY A 188 -21.29 -4.94 -2.64
N LEU A 189 -20.22 -4.14 -2.46
CA LEU A 189 -19.85 -3.47 -1.20
C LEU A 189 -20.27 -1.99 -1.20
#